data_604f61851480925503210937dce0e61c
#
_entry.id   604f61851480925503210937dce0e61c
#
_cell.length_a   1.000
_cell.length_b   1.000
_cell.length_c   1.000
_cell.angle_alpha   90.00
_cell.angle_beta   90.00
_cell.angle_gamma   90.00
#
_symmetry.space_group_name_H-M   'P 1'
#
loop_
_entity.id
_entity.type
_entity.pdbx_description
1 polymer ?
#
loop_
_entity_poly.entity_id
_entity_poly.type
_entity_poly.pdbx_seq_one_letter_code
_entity_poly.pdbx_strand_id
1 'polypeptide(L)'
;MSFSQDVRQALKRTILDKDQDFSCLYGILLYSRVFTSEQICLQSESETIVDLLPQLLHTVFSFPKGTVTVERGRGGLYSLSLQNTAAVAEICERYHIHLDNRQINLCNIVQNSMPAFLAGVFLTCGNLMDPNKSYHLEFVTPTSVLCNDLSLFLQQLLGIKGHVFQRKQSFVLYVKDSEQIEDMLTFMGAQQCTLDLMNIKIKKDMRNKANRVRNCDAANIDKVVSAAMRQTEEILLLAEKRGLDTLPPDLQELAELRLENPELSLKELGELLHPPIGRSGVNHRFQKLSMMAKELREHVGTEK
;
A
#
# COMPACT_ATOMS: atom_id res chain seq x y z
N MET A 1 16.32 7.53 7.27
CA MET A 1 15.18 8.41 7.57
C MET A 1 13.90 7.71 7.14
N SER A 2 12.73 8.04 7.68
CA SER A 2 11.48 7.45 7.19
C SER A 2 11.03 8.19 5.92
N PHE A 3 10.32 7.52 5.03
CA PHE A 3 9.80 8.14 3.80
C PHE A 3 8.98 9.41 4.09
N SER A 4 8.22 9.42 5.20
CA SER A 4 7.50 10.61 5.67
C SER A 4 8.43 11.78 6.03
N GLN A 5 9.63 11.51 6.55
CA GLN A 5 10.64 12.57 6.81
C GLN A 5 11.26 13.10 5.52
N ASP A 6 11.49 12.21 4.52
CA ASP A 6 12.00 12.63 3.21
C ASP A 6 11.00 13.57 2.52
N VAL A 7 9.69 13.26 2.59
CA VAL A 7 8.63 14.16 2.09
C VAL A 7 8.68 15.51 2.80
N ARG A 8 8.76 15.56 4.14
CA ARG A 8 8.82 16.81 4.88
C ARG A 8 10.04 17.67 4.50
N GLN A 9 11.19 17.03 4.28
CA GLN A 9 12.39 17.74 3.81
C GLN A 9 12.25 18.28 2.39
N ALA A 10 11.61 17.52 1.50
CA ALA A 10 11.32 18.00 0.16
C ALA A 10 10.41 19.23 0.18
N LEU A 11 9.35 19.20 0.99
CA LEU A 11 8.39 20.30 1.10
C LEU A 11 9.04 21.60 1.63
N LYS A 12 10.00 21.53 2.55
CA LYS A 12 10.75 22.71 3.02
C LYS A 12 11.46 23.46 1.88
N ARG A 13 11.89 22.73 0.84
CA ARG A 13 12.64 23.31 -0.29
C ARG A 13 11.75 23.94 -1.36
N THR A 14 10.46 23.66 -1.34
CA THR A 14 9.51 24.14 -2.35
C THR A 14 8.82 25.44 -1.97
N ILE A 15 8.96 25.89 -0.73
CA ILE A 15 8.42 27.16 -0.23
C ILE A 15 9.45 28.23 -0.54
N LEU A 16 9.19 29.08 -1.54
CA LEU A 16 10.20 29.94 -2.16
C LEU A 16 9.88 31.44 -2.12
N ASP A 17 8.63 31.83 -1.79
CA ASP A 17 8.20 33.23 -1.83
C ASP A 17 7.27 33.58 -0.66
N LYS A 18 7.03 34.90 -0.47
CA LYS A 18 6.23 35.42 0.67
C LYS A 18 4.78 34.96 0.67
N ASP A 19 4.18 34.74 -0.50
CA ASP A 19 2.79 34.29 -0.61
C ASP A 19 2.68 32.84 -0.25
N GLN A 20 3.67 32.02 -0.64
CA GLN A 20 3.79 30.62 -0.22
C GLN A 20 4.07 30.53 1.29
N ASP A 21 4.94 31.37 1.84
CA ASP A 21 5.22 31.47 3.27
C ASP A 21 3.93 31.73 4.06
N PHE A 22 3.12 32.71 3.61
CA PHE A 22 1.86 33.08 4.25
C PHE A 22 0.86 31.93 4.27
N SER A 23 0.64 31.30 3.11
CA SER A 23 -0.30 30.19 2.98
C SER A 23 0.18 28.91 3.68
N CYS A 24 1.48 28.62 3.65
CA CYS A 24 2.07 27.50 4.37
C CYS A 24 1.93 27.66 5.90
N LEU A 25 2.28 28.82 6.41
CA LEU A 25 2.15 29.14 7.84
C LEU A 25 0.69 29.05 8.29
N TYR A 26 -0.26 29.52 7.47
CA TYR A 26 -1.69 29.37 7.74
C TYR A 26 -2.06 27.88 7.91
N GLY A 27 -1.62 27.01 7.00
CA GLY A 27 -1.84 25.57 7.11
C GLY A 27 -1.26 24.96 8.38
N ILE A 28 -0.02 25.35 8.73
CA ILE A 28 0.66 24.88 9.96
C ILE A 28 -0.14 25.27 11.20
N LEU A 29 -0.49 26.54 11.32
CA LEU A 29 -1.14 27.08 12.52
C LEU A 29 -2.58 26.57 12.65
N LEU A 30 -3.36 26.58 11.57
CA LEU A 30 -4.76 26.15 11.58
C LEU A 30 -4.92 24.71 12.08
N TYR A 31 -4.00 23.82 11.70
CA TYR A 31 -4.03 22.37 12.05
C TYR A 31 -3.24 22.05 13.33
N SER A 32 -2.74 23.06 14.05
CA SER A 32 -2.08 22.86 15.34
C SER A 32 -2.98 22.13 16.33
N ARG A 33 -2.38 21.22 17.11
CA ARG A 33 -3.11 20.37 18.06
C ARG A 33 -3.80 21.18 19.17
N VAL A 34 -3.08 22.15 19.72
CA VAL A 34 -3.61 23.10 20.71
C VAL A 34 -3.61 24.49 20.08
N PHE A 35 -4.75 25.16 20.13
CA PHE A 35 -4.92 26.52 19.65
C PHE A 35 -5.94 27.19 20.56
N THR A 36 -5.44 28.02 21.46
CA THR A 36 -6.24 28.79 22.44
C THR A 36 -5.87 30.28 22.36
N SER A 37 -6.54 31.15 23.09
CA SER A 37 -6.19 32.57 23.18
C SER A 37 -4.81 32.85 23.79
N GLU A 38 -4.24 31.87 24.49
CA GLU A 38 -2.97 32.04 25.22
C GLU A 38 -1.80 31.37 24.51
N GLN A 39 -2.07 30.30 23.78
CA GLN A 39 -1.01 29.49 23.18
C GLN A 39 -1.43 28.71 21.92
N ILE A 40 -0.44 28.50 21.07
CA ILE A 40 -0.52 27.57 19.93
C ILE A 40 0.57 26.52 20.12
N CYS A 41 0.17 25.22 20.13
CA CYS A 41 1.14 24.12 20.26
C CYS A 41 0.95 23.09 19.17
N LEU A 42 2.06 22.60 18.64
CA LEU A 42 2.13 21.47 17.72
C LEU A 42 3.20 20.48 18.15
N GLN A 43 3.04 19.24 17.74
CA GLN A 43 3.98 18.16 18.01
C GLN A 43 4.41 17.52 16.69
N SER A 44 5.70 17.26 16.52
CA SER A 44 6.23 16.63 15.32
C SER A 44 7.49 15.81 15.63
N GLU A 45 7.69 14.71 14.91
CA GLU A 45 8.94 13.95 14.92
C GLU A 45 9.97 14.50 13.93
N SER A 46 9.63 15.55 13.20
CA SER A 46 10.46 16.10 12.13
C SER A 46 11.20 17.36 12.56
N GLU A 47 12.51 17.38 12.41
CA GLU A 47 13.35 18.57 12.57
C GLU A 47 13.00 19.67 11.56
N THR A 48 12.42 19.30 10.43
CA THR A 48 12.03 20.26 9.38
C THR A 48 11.12 21.35 9.91
N ILE A 49 10.12 21.02 10.74
CA ILE A 49 9.17 22.01 11.25
C ILE A 49 9.78 22.84 12.38
N VAL A 50 10.74 22.28 13.12
CA VAL A 50 11.47 23.00 14.18
C VAL A 50 12.21 24.19 13.59
N ASP A 51 12.82 24.03 12.43
CA ASP A 51 13.54 25.11 11.74
C ASP A 51 12.58 26.05 11.00
N LEU A 52 11.55 25.46 10.34
CA LEU A 52 10.69 26.19 9.42
C LEU A 52 9.71 27.11 10.12
N LEU A 53 9.06 26.66 11.21
CA LEU A 53 8.02 27.46 11.89
C LEU A 53 8.53 28.81 12.42
N PRO A 54 9.68 28.90 13.12
CA PRO A 54 10.20 30.22 13.56
C PRO A 54 10.57 31.14 12.38
N GLN A 55 11.05 30.57 11.25
CA GLN A 55 11.37 31.33 10.04
C GLN A 55 10.11 31.91 9.42
N LEU A 56 9.06 31.10 9.24
CA LEU A 56 7.79 31.57 8.70
C LEU A 56 7.12 32.64 9.57
N LEU A 57 7.12 32.45 10.90
CA LEU A 57 6.60 33.46 11.85
C LEU A 57 7.38 34.76 11.75
N HIS A 58 8.71 34.72 11.59
CA HIS A 58 9.52 35.91 11.37
C HIS A 58 9.21 36.57 10.03
N THR A 59 9.10 35.80 8.93
CA THR A 59 8.83 36.34 7.60
C THR A 59 7.46 36.98 7.49
N VAL A 60 6.41 36.32 8.04
CA VAL A 60 5.01 36.74 7.88
C VAL A 60 4.60 37.79 8.90
N PHE A 61 5.04 37.66 10.17
CA PHE A 61 4.62 38.51 11.29
C PHE A 61 5.73 39.39 11.86
N SER A 62 6.98 39.22 11.40
CA SER A 62 8.16 39.89 11.99
C SER A 62 8.41 39.53 13.46
N PHE A 63 7.91 38.37 13.91
CA PHE A 63 8.14 37.96 15.30
C PHE A 63 9.63 37.67 15.54
N PRO A 64 10.16 38.00 16.73
CA PRO A 64 11.55 37.74 17.07
C PRO A 64 11.88 36.22 16.99
N LYS A 65 13.13 35.91 16.63
CA LYS A 65 13.65 34.57 16.78
C LYS A 65 13.61 34.16 18.25
N GLY A 66 12.96 33.07 18.60
CA GLY A 66 12.77 32.62 19.98
C GLY A 66 11.34 32.85 20.52
N THR A 67 10.42 33.40 19.70
CA THR A 67 8.99 33.48 20.05
C THR A 67 8.37 32.06 20.20
N VAL A 68 8.95 31.04 19.52
CA VAL A 68 8.57 29.66 19.66
C VAL A 68 9.54 28.94 20.58
N THR A 69 9.03 28.33 21.64
CA THR A 69 9.77 27.41 22.50
C THR A 69 9.74 26.02 21.90
N VAL A 70 10.92 25.41 21.83
CA VAL A 70 11.08 24.03 21.28
C VAL A 70 11.57 23.12 22.39
N GLU A 71 10.80 22.11 22.71
CA GLU A 71 11.16 21.09 23.68
C GLU A 71 11.31 19.74 22.97
N ARG A 72 12.37 18.99 23.28
CA ARG A 72 12.59 17.64 22.77
C ARG A 72 12.15 16.63 23.81
N GLY A 73 11.04 15.94 23.53
CA GLY A 73 10.51 14.89 24.37
C GLY A 73 11.20 13.52 24.15
N ARG A 74 10.73 12.52 24.91
CA ARG A 74 11.18 11.14 24.74
C ARG A 74 10.81 10.60 23.37
N GLY A 75 11.68 9.80 22.76
CA GLY A 75 11.42 9.18 21.45
C GLY A 75 11.63 10.09 20.24
N GLY A 76 12.23 11.28 20.42
CA GLY A 76 12.51 12.20 19.30
C GLY A 76 11.35 13.10 18.89
N LEU A 77 10.28 13.14 19.68
CA LEU A 77 9.14 14.05 19.47
C LEU A 77 9.52 15.46 19.89
N TYR A 78 9.34 16.43 19.00
CA TYR A 78 9.47 17.86 19.29
C TYR A 78 8.11 18.43 19.63
N SER A 79 8.06 19.23 20.71
CA SER A 79 6.91 20.06 21.07
C SER A 79 7.27 21.52 20.82
N LEU A 80 6.56 22.15 19.90
CA LEU A 80 6.76 23.56 19.56
C LEU A 80 5.58 24.33 20.13
N SER A 81 5.86 25.35 20.96
CA SER A 81 4.83 26.16 21.58
C SER A 81 5.11 27.64 21.41
N LEU A 82 4.09 28.38 21.03
CA LEU A 82 4.04 29.85 21.02
C LEU A 82 3.12 30.25 22.18
N GLN A 83 3.71 30.69 23.29
CA GLN A 83 3.01 31.09 24.51
C GLN A 83 3.07 32.60 24.66
N ASN A 84 2.27 33.30 23.85
CA ASN A 84 2.21 34.76 23.85
C ASN A 84 0.82 35.20 23.38
N THR A 85 0.00 35.68 24.30
CA THR A 85 -1.38 36.12 24.04
C THR A 85 -1.47 37.18 22.95
N ALA A 86 -0.57 38.16 22.94
CA ALA A 86 -0.55 39.24 21.95
C ALA A 86 -0.22 38.67 20.53
N ALA A 87 0.78 37.79 20.45
CA ALA A 87 1.13 37.15 19.18
C ALA A 87 0.01 36.24 18.66
N VAL A 88 -0.66 35.48 19.56
CA VAL A 88 -1.82 34.66 19.17
C VAL A 88 -2.97 35.55 18.68
N ALA A 89 -3.25 36.68 19.36
CA ALA A 89 -4.30 37.60 18.92
C ALA A 89 -4.00 38.19 17.53
N GLU A 90 -2.75 38.59 17.25
CA GLU A 90 -2.31 39.10 15.95
C GLU A 90 -2.46 38.02 14.85
N ILE A 91 -2.11 36.77 15.16
CA ILE A 91 -2.29 35.62 14.24
C ILE A 91 -3.78 35.41 13.92
N CYS A 92 -4.64 35.42 14.97
CA CYS A 92 -6.09 35.27 14.81
C CYS A 92 -6.70 36.37 13.96
N GLU A 93 -6.30 37.62 14.21
CA GLU A 93 -6.78 38.78 13.45
C GLU A 93 -6.36 38.70 11.99
N ARG A 94 -5.07 38.48 11.71
CA ARG A 94 -4.51 38.46 10.35
C ARG A 94 -5.05 37.32 9.48
N TYR A 95 -5.27 36.14 10.08
CA TYR A 95 -5.83 34.98 9.38
C TYR A 95 -7.35 34.80 9.57
N HIS A 96 -8.00 35.74 10.28
CA HIS A 96 -9.44 35.64 10.59
C HIS A 96 -9.81 34.26 11.18
N ILE A 97 -8.99 33.76 12.13
CA ILE A 97 -9.22 32.49 12.81
C ILE A 97 -10.12 32.70 14.01
N HIS A 98 -11.26 32.04 14.05
CA HIS A 98 -12.16 31.96 15.18
C HIS A 98 -11.79 30.78 16.08
N LEU A 99 -11.45 31.03 17.35
CA LEU A 99 -10.96 30.02 18.29
C LEU A 99 -11.99 28.90 18.52
N ASP A 100 -13.26 29.26 18.61
CA ASP A 100 -14.35 28.30 18.87
C ASP A 100 -14.74 27.47 17.66
N ASN A 101 -14.41 27.95 16.46
CA ASN A 101 -14.78 27.29 15.22
C ASN A 101 -13.69 27.45 14.16
N ARG A 102 -12.60 26.69 14.30
CA ARG A 102 -11.52 26.66 13.32
C ARG A 102 -11.97 25.92 12.06
N GLN A 103 -11.91 26.60 10.93
CA GLN A 103 -12.24 26.06 9.60
C GLN A 103 -11.36 26.68 8.53
N ILE A 104 -11.27 26.05 7.37
CA ILE A 104 -10.49 26.56 6.24
C ILE A 104 -11.16 27.83 5.70
N ASN A 105 -10.44 28.95 5.74
CA ASN A 105 -10.82 30.17 5.04
C ASN A 105 -9.95 30.33 3.79
N LEU A 106 -10.54 30.15 2.62
CA LEU A 106 -9.83 30.22 1.33
C LEU A 106 -9.22 31.59 1.05
N CYS A 107 -9.72 32.68 1.67
CA CYS A 107 -9.12 34.02 1.55
C CYS A 107 -7.70 34.09 2.13
N ASN A 108 -7.31 33.15 3.01
CA ASN A 108 -5.96 33.05 3.55
C ASN A 108 -5.01 32.23 2.66
N ILE A 109 -5.51 31.70 1.55
CA ILE A 109 -4.70 30.95 0.59
C ILE A 109 -4.52 31.84 -0.62
N VAL A 110 -3.34 32.46 -0.72
CA VAL A 110 -3.00 33.37 -1.82
C VAL A 110 -3.08 32.63 -3.16
N GLN A 111 -3.38 33.34 -4.22
CA GLN A 111 -3.47 32.77 -5.56
C GLN A 111 -2.19 31.98 -5.92
N ASN A 112 -2.35 30.76 -6.40
CA ASN A 112 -1.28 29.80 -6.70
C ASN A 112 -0.51 29.24 -5.50
N SER A 113 -0.91 29.53 -4.23
CA SER A 113 -0.26 29.04 -3.03
C SER A 113 -1.02 27.87 -2.34
N MET A 114 -2.02 27.29 -3.00
CA MET A 114 -2.72 26.10 -2.50
C MET A 114 -1.78 24.93 -2.22
N PRO A 115 -0.74 24.66 -3.05
CA PRO A 115 0.27 23.65 -2.74
C PRO A 115 1.00 23.93 -1.42
N ALA A 116 1.38 25.17 -1.18
CA ALA A 116 2.08 25.58 0.04
C ALA A 116 1.18 25.46 1.30
N PHE A 117 -0.11 25.80 1.19
CA PHE A 117 -1.08 25.56 2.26
C PHE A 117 -1.17 24.08 2.61
N LEU A 118 -1.36 23.21 1.60
CA LEU A 118 -1.44 21.75 1.82
C LEU A 118 -0.13 21.18 2.37
N ALA A 119 1.02 21.69 1.92
CA ALA A 119 2.32 21.35 2.49
C ALA A 119 2.40 21.72 3.98
N GLY A 120 1.92 22.89 4.39
CA GLY A 120 1.83 23.30 5.79
C GLY A 120 0.95 22.39 6.63
N VAL A 121 -0.21 22.00 6.11
CA VAL A 121 -1.10 21.00 6.74
C VAL A 121 -0.38 19.66 6.90
N PHE A 122 0.30 19.18 5.86
CA PHE A 122 1.04 17.91 5.92
C PHE A 122 2.20 17.97 6.92
N LEU A 123 2.95 19.06 6.97
CA LEU A 123 4.04 19.25 7.93
C LEU A 123 3.57 19.15 9.38
N THR A 124 2.34 19.56 9.66
CA THR A 124 1.75 19.59 11.02
C THR A 124 1.08 18.29 11.41
N CYS A 125 0.18 17.79 10.58
CA CYS A 125 -0.69 16.67 10.92
C CYS A 125 -0.66 15.53 9.90
N GLY A 126 0.13 15.64 8.81
CA GLY A 126 0.28 14.61 7.78
C GLY A 126 1.29 13.55 8.17
N ASN A 127 1.02 12.32 7.76
CA ASN A 127 1.94 11.20 7.87
C ASN A 127 1.80 10.27 6.67
N LEU A 128 2.92 9.75 6.18
CA LEU A 128 2.96 8.79 5.08
C LEU A 128 3.74 7.56 5.52
N MET A 129 3.09 6.39 5.45
CA MET A 129 3.73 5.13 5.75
C MET A 129 4.82 4.79 4.73
N ASP A 130 5.76 3.94 5.12
CA ASP A 130 6.77 3.41 4.20
C ASP A 130 6.08 2.71 3.01
N PRO A 131 6.26 3.21 1.77
CA PRO A 131 5.62 2.65 0.59
C PRO A 131 6.02 1.20 0.33
N ASN A 132 7.15 0.72 0.87
CA ASN A 132 7.53 -0.68 0.79
C ASN A 132 6.57 -1.59 1.57
N LYS A 133 5.94 -1.08 2.62
CA LYS A 133 4.95 -1.81 3.43
C LYS A 133 3.54 -1.66 2.86
N SER A 134 3.03 -0.42 2.84
CA SER A 134 1.69 -0.12 2.34
C SER A 134 1.58 1.31 1.84
N TYR A 135 0.67 1.56 0.90
CA TYR A 135 0.30 2.91 0.50
C TYR A 135 -0.75 3.42 1.48
N HIS A 136 -0.34 4.35 2.34
CA HIS A 136 -1.21 4.92 3.35
C HIS A 136 -0.72 6.31 3.75
N LEU A 137 -1.44 7.34 3.31
CA LEU A 137 -1.25 8.73 3.70
C LEU A 137 -2.39 9.11 4.62
N GLU A 138 -2.08 9.69 5.79
CA GLU A 138 -3.10 10.14 6.74
C GLU A 138 -2.83 11.56 7.23
N PHE A 139 -3.90 12.28 7.55
CA PHE A 139 -3.88 13.54 8.27
C PHE A 139 -4.62 13.35 9.59
N VAL A 140 -3.93 13.59 10.71
CA VAL A 140 -4.50 13.47 12.05
C VAL A 140 -4.90 14.85 12.53
N THR A 141 -6.16 15.21 12.38
CA THR A 141 -6.68 16.55 12.65
C THR A 141 -7.25 16.70 14.07
N PRO A 142 -7.18 17.90 14.66
CA PRO A 142 -7.66 18.11 16.02
C PRO A 142 -9.20 18.13 16.16
N THR A 143 -9.93 18.49 15.09
CA THR A 143 -11.40 18.60 15.11
C THR A 143 -12.03 17.93 13.90
N SER A 144 -13.31 17.55 14.02
CA SER A 144 -14.11 17.00 12.93
C SER A 144 -14.34 18.02 11.81
N VAL A 145 -14.48 19.29 12.16
CA VAL A 145 -14.67 20.38 11.20
C VAL A 145 -13.45 20.47 10.27
N LEU A 146 -12.24 20.59 10.82
CA LEU A 146 -11.00 20.65 10.04
C LEU A 146 -10.77 19.38 9.21
N CYS A 147 -11.17 18.21 9.73
CA CYS A 147 -11.07 16.97 8.99
C CYS A 147 -11.98 16.96 7.75
N ASN A 148 -13.22 17.38 7.91
CA ASN A 148 -14.20 17.45 6.83
C ASN A 148 -13.83 18.54 5.81
N ASP A 149 -13.39 19.72 6.28
CA ASP A 149 -12.93 20.81 5.41
C ASP A 149 -11.76 20.36 4.53
N LEU A 150 -10.77 19.67 5.13
CA LEU A 150 -9.64 19.12 4.37
C LEU A 150 -10.09 18.07 3.36
N SER A 151 -11.04 17.22 3.73
CA SER A 151 -11.61 16.22 2.81
C SER A 151 -12.30 16.88 1.62
N LEU A 152 -13.10 17.91 1.87
CA LEU A 152 -13.76 18.69 0.81
C LEU A 152 -12.74 19.44 -0.06
N PHE A 153 -11.73 20.04 0.56
CA PHE A 153 -10.65 20.76 -0.13
C PHE A 153 -9.91 19.83 -1.10
N LEU A 154 -9.50 18.64 -0.65
CA LEU A 154 -8.82 17.65 -1.50
C LEU A 154 -9.74 17.12 -2.60
N GLN A 155 -11.02 16.92 -2.32
CA GLN A 155 -11.97 16.45 -3.32
C GLN A 155 -12.22 17.50 -4.41
N GLN A 156 -12.36 18.77 -4.04
CA GLN A 156 -12.63 19.86 -5.00
C GLN A 156 -11.39 20.20 -5.83
N LEU A 157 -10.21 20.17 -5.20
CA LEU A 157 -8.97 20.61 -5.85
C LEU A 157 -8.30 19.51 -6.69
N LEU A 158 -8.26 18.28 -6.18
CA LEU A 158 -7.54 17.15 -6.78
C LEU A 158 -8.43 15.97 -7.15
N GLY A 159 -9.74 16.04 -6.89
CA GLY A 159 -10.65 14.91 -7.10
C GLY A 159 -10.44 13.74 -6.12
N ILE A 160 -9.63 13.93 -5.08
CA ILE A 160 -9.23 12.87 -4.14
C ILE A 160 -10.34 12.68 -3.10
N LYS A 161 -10.84 11.43 -3.02
CA LYS A 161 -11.82 11.01 -2.02
C LYS A 161 -11.14 10.27 -0.89
N GLY A 162 -10.82 10.99 0.19
CA GLY A 162 -10.29 10.38 1.40
C GLY A 162 -11.40 9.75 2.26
N HIS A 163 -10.97 8.86 3.16
CA HIS A 163 -11.85 8.25 4.16
C HIS A 163 -11.64 8.94 5.51
N VAL A 164 -12.74 9.33 6.15
CA VAL A 164 -12.73 9.99 7.47
C VAL A 164 -13.19 9.02 8.54
N PHE A 165 -12.45 8.97 9.66
CA PHE A 165 -12.86 8.23 10.85
C PHE A 165 -12.33 8.89 12.12
N GLN A 166 -12.97 8.59 13.27
CA GLN A 166 -12.54 9.08 14.56
C GLN A 166 -11.59 8.09 15.23
N ARG A 167 -10.44 8.59 15.69
CA ARG A 167 -9.44 7.84 16.48
C ARG A 167 -9.28 8.50 17.86
N LYS A 168 -9.90 7.94 18.88
CA LYS A 168 -9.95 8.54 20.23
C LYS A 168 -10.49 9.97 20.20
N GLN A 169 -9.66 10.96 20.51
CA GLN A 169 -10.00 12.38 20.51
C GLN A 169 -9.59 13.12 19.21
N SER A 170 -9.06 12.42 18.22
CA SER A 170 -8.63 12.98 16.94
C SER A 170 -9.45 12.44 15.80
N PHE A 171 -9.52 13.19 14.70
CA PHE A 171 -10.19 12.80 13.47
C PHE A 171 -9.14 12.55 12.39
N VAL A 172 -9.26 11.44 11.68
CA VAL A 172 -8.25 11.02 10.70
C VAL A 172 -8.88 10.98 9.33
N LEU A 173 -8.27 11.73 8.41
CA LEU A 173 -8.52 11.62 6.98
C LEU A 173 -7.39 10.79 6.37
N TYR A 174 -7.70 9.71 5.65
CA TYR A 174 -6.67 8.89 5.01
C TYR A 174 -6.97 8.52 3.56
N VAL A 175 -5.91 8.29 2.81
CA VAL A 175 -5.91 7.84 1.42
C VAL A 175 -5.01 6.61 1.31
N LYS A 176 -5.47 5.56 0.60
CA LYS A 176 -4.71 4.31 0.36
C LYS A 176 -4.40 4.08 -1.11
N ASP A 177 -5.03 4.80 -1.99
CA ASP A 177 -4.77 4.73 -3.42
C ASP A 177 -3.41 5.35 -3.74
N SER A 178 -2.54 4.57 -4.39
CA SER A 178 -1.17 5.01 -4.67
C SER A 178 -1.13 6.17 -5.67
N GLU A 179 -2.04 6.22 -6.64
CA GLU A 179 -2.06 7.26 -7.66
C GLU A 179 -2.52 8.58 -7.04
N GLN A 180 -3.54 8.53 -6.18
CA GLN A 180 -3.98 9.71 -5.44
C GLN A 180 -2.88 10.25 -4.48
N ILE A 181 -2.07 9.35 -3.89
CA ILE A 181 -0.94 9.76 -3.05
C ILE A 181 0.16 10.41 -3.93
N GLU A 182 0.46 9.85 -5.10
CA GLU A 182 1.39 10.40 -6.08
C GLU A 182 0.96 11.82 -6.53
N ASP A 183 -0.32 11.99 -6.85
CA ASP A 183 -0.90 13.29 -7.22
C ASP A 183 -0.76 14.32 -6.08
N MET A 184 -1.05 13.91 -4.86
CA MET A 184 -0.96 14.77 -3.68
C MET A 184 0.48 15.21 -3.38
N LEU A 185 1.45 14.28 -3.47
CA LEU A 185 2.87 14.59 -3.28
C LEU A 185 3.38 15.54 -4.38
N THR A 186 3.00 15.29 -5.62
CA THR A 186 3.34 16.14 -6.76
C THR A 186 2.75 17.54 -6.59
N PHE A 187 1.48 17.63 -6.23
CA PHE A 187 0.80 18.89 -5.99
C PHE A 187 1.48 19.72 -4.90
N MET A 188 1.85 19.10 -3.77
CA MET A 188 2.56 19.77 -2.68
C MET A 188 3.99 20.17 -3.04
N GLY A 189 4.56 19.69 -4.16
CA GLY A 189 5.91 19.99 -4.61
C GLY A 189 6.97 18.95 -4.22
N ALA A 190 6.58 17.78 -3.73
CA ALA A 190 7.51 16.71 -3.35
C ALA A 190 7.80 15.75 -4.54
N GLN A 191 8.12 16.30 -5.74
CA GLN A 191 8.26 15.52 -6.98
C GLN A 191 9.26 14.35 -6.86
N GLN A 192 10.39 14.56 -6.17
CA GLN A 192 11.38 13.49 -6.00
C GLN A 192 10.78 12.32 -5.21
N CYS A 193 10.02 12.60 -4.16
CA CYS A 193 9.34 11.55 -3.38
C CYS A 193 8.26 10.85 -4.20
N THR A 194 7.57 11.55 -5.10
CA THR A 194 6.63 10.93 -6.05
C THR A 194 7.35 9.94 -6.96
N LEU A 195 8.49 10.32 -7.54
CA LEU A 195 9.30 9.43 -8.39
C LEU A 195 9.78 8.19 -7.62
N ASP A 196 10.21 8.38 -6.37
CA ASP A 196 10.64 7.27 -5.50
C ASP A 196 9.48 6.32 -5.20
N LEU A 197 8.27 6.84 -4.94
CA LEU A 197 7.06 6.05 -4.72
C LEU A 197 6.69 5.25 -5.98
N MET A 198 6.70 5.87 -7.15
CA MET A 198 6.46 5.21 -8.44
C MET A 198 7.47 4.08 -8.69
N ASN A 199 8.76 4.30 -8.42
CA ASN A 199 9.80 3.29 -8.55
C ASN A 199 9.57 2.09 -7.61
N ILE A 200 9.13 2.33 -6.38
CA ILE A 200 8.76 1.27 -5.43
C ILE A 200 7.56 0.48 -5.96
N LYS A 201 6.54 1.16 -6.50
CA LYS A 201 5.34 0.55 -7.10
C LYS A 201 5.73 -0.41 -8.25
N ILE A 202 6.53 0.06 -9.19
CA ILE A 202 7.01 -0.75 -10.33
C ILE A 202 7.75 -2.01 -9.83
N LYS A 203 8.67 -1.86 -8.89
CA LYS A 203 9.42 -3.00 -8.31
C LYS A 203 8.51 -4.01 -7.63
N LYS A 204 7.48 -3.57 -6.90
CA LYS A 204 6.48 -4.44 -6.27
C LYS A 204 5.68 -5.20 -7.32
N ASP A 205 5.22 -4.53 -8.37
CA ASP A 205 4.42 -5.14 -9.43
C ASP A 205 5.21 -6.19 -10.21
N MET A 206 6.47 -5.90 -10.54
CA MET A 206 7.38 -6.87 -11.17
C MET A 206 7.58 -8.11 -10.28
N ARG A 207 7.83 -7.92 -8.98
CA ARG A 207 8.00 -9.02 -8.02
C ARG A 207 6.72 -9.86 -7.89
N ASN A 208 5.56 -9.21 -7.79
CA ASN A 208 4.28 -9.88 -7.69
C ASN A 208 3.98 -10.70 -8.95
N LYS A 209 4.26 -10.16 -10.14
CA LYS A 209 4.12 -10.85 -11.42
C LYS A 209 5.03 -12.09 -11.49
N ALA A 210 6.30 -11.95 -11.14
CA ALA A 210 7.26 -13.07 -11.12
C ALA A 210 6.83 -14.16 -10.13
N ASN A 211 6.36 -13.78 -8.92
CA ASN A 211 5.86 -14.73 -7.94
C ASN A 211 4.61 -15.48 -8.44
N ARG A 212 3.68 -14.79 -9.13
CA ARG A 212 2.48 -15.44 -9.71
C ARG A 212 2.86 -16.46 -10.78
N VAL A 213 3.79 -16.13 -11.67
CA VAL A 213 4.30 -17.08 -12.69
C VAL A 213 4.90 -18.29 -12.00
N ARG A 214 5.86 -18.10 -11.08
CA ARG A 214 6.50 -19.19 -10.36
C ARG A 214 5.51 -20.09 -9.61
N ASN A 215 4.51 -19.50 -8.93
CA ASN A 215 3.50 -20.27 -8.21
C ASN A 215 2.60 -21.06 -9.17
N CYS A 216 2.29 -20.52 -10.36
CA CYS A 216 1.54 -21.22 -11.39
C CYS A 216 2.33 -22.41 -11.91
N ASP A 217 3.62 -22.23 -12.22
CA ASP A 217 4.49 -23.31 -12.72
C ASP A 217 4.65 -24.42 -11.67
N ALA A 218 4.89 -24.05 -10.40
CA ALA A 218 4.97 -25.02 -9.30
C ALA A 218 3.67 -25.84 -9.16
N ALA A 219 2.51 -25.18 -9.15
CA ALA A 219 1.22 -25.85 -9.06
C ALA A 219 0.93 -26.78 -10.27
N ASN A 220 1.42 -26.42 -11.46
CA ASN A 220 1.30 -27.27 -12.64
C ASN A 220 2.19 -28.51 -12.53
N ILE A 221 3.43 -28.35 -12.07
CA ILE A 221 4.36 -29.47 -11.84
C ILE A 221 3.78 -30.42 -10.79
N ASP A 222 3.31 -29.90 -9.64
CA ASP A 222 2.70 -30.70 -8.57
C ASP A 222 1.51 -31.53 -9.08
N LYS A 223 0.66 -30.95 -9.93
CA LYS A 223 -0.47 -31.67 -10.55
C LYS A 223 -0.01 -32.80 -11.47
N VAL A 224 1.03 -32.55 -12.26
CA VAL A 224 1.59 -33.58 -13.17
C VAL A 224 2.20 -34.72 -12.39
N VAL A 225 3.04 -34.42 -11.39
CA VAL A 225 3.69 -35.40 -10.51
C VAL A 225 2.65 -36.22 -9.75
N SER A 226 1.67 -35.57 -9.09
CA SER A 226 0.62 -36.27 -8.34
C SER A 226 -0.23 -37.16 -9.24
N ALA A 227 -0.50 -36.74 -10.49
CA ALA A 227 -1.23 -37.56 -11.45
C ALA A 227 -0.40 -38.78 -11.88
N ALA A 228 0.89 -38.60 -12.17
CA ALA A 228 1.80 -39.70 -12.54
C ALA A 228 1.93 -40.72 -11.41
N MET A 229 2.13 -40.27 -10.16
CA MET A 229 2.20 -41.17 -9.00
C MET A 229 0.93 -42.00 -8.85
N ARG A 230 -0.25 -41.35 -8.89
CA ARG A 230 -1.53 -42.07 -8.81
C ARG A 230 -1.70 -43.09 -9.97
N GLN A 231 -1.36 -42.71 -11.20
CA GLN A 231 -1.40 -43.60 -12.35
C GLN A 231 -0.49 -44.82 -12.15
N THR A 232 0.73 -44.59 -11.66
CA THR A 232 1.68 -45.69 -11.35
C THR A 232 1.14 -46.61 -10.25
N GLU A 233 0.59 -46.09 -9.17
CA GLU A 233 -0.01 -46.91 -8.11
C GLU A 233 -1.21 -47.74 -8.61
N GLU A 234 -2.07 -47.18 -9.45
CA GLU A 234 -3.21 -47.86 -10.04
C GLU A 234 -2.75 -48.97 -10.99
N ILE A 235 -1.71 -48.75 -11.79
CA ILE A 235 -1.13 -49.76 -12.69
C ILE A 235 -0.47 -50.90 -11.91
N LEU A 236 0.29 -50.59 -10.85
CA LEU A 236 0.92 -51.60 -9.99
C LEU A 236 -0.14 -52.47 -9.30
N LEU A 237 -1.25 -51.90 -8.86
CA LEU A 237 -2.37 -52.66 -8.31
C LEU A 237 -2.99 -53.62 -9.36
N LEU A 238 -3.16 -53.16 -10.60
CA LEU A 238 -3.65 -54.00 -11.70
C LEU A 238 -2.67 -55.14 -12.01
N ALA A 239 -1.37 -54.83 -12.07
CA ALA A 239 -0.31 -55.81 -12.31
C ALA A 239 -0.29 -56.90 -11.22
N GLU A 240 -0.41 -56.51 -9.93
CA GLU A 240 -0.38 -57.44 -8.79
C GLU A 240 -1.62 -58.37 -8.75
N LYS A 241 -2.80 -57.82 -9.01
CA LYS A 241 -4.07 -58.52 -8.79
C LYS A 241 -4.58 -59.27 -10.01
N ARG A 242 -4.23 -58.84 -11.22
CA ARG A 242 -4.81 -59.35 -12.47
C ARG A 242 -3.77 -59.75 -13.52
N GLY A 243 -2.57 -59.18 -13.46
CA GLY A 243 -1.57 -59.23 -14.51
C GLY A 243 -1.85 -58.20 -15.62
N LEU A 244 -0.79 -57.54 -16.14
CA LEU A 244 -0.92 -56.56 -17.22
C LEU A 244 -1.27 -57.20 -18.56
N ASP A 245 -0.92 -58.48 -18.75
CA ASP A 245 -1.22 -59.29 -19.91
C ASP A 245 -2.73 -59.56 -20.12
N THR A 246 -3.55 -59.37 -19.09
CA THR A 246 -5.01 -59.47 -19.17
C THR A 246 -5.69 -58.20 -19.66
N LEU A 247 -4.95 -57.10 -19.77
CA LEU A 247 -5.48 -55.82 -20.24
C LEU A 247 -5.64 -55.82 -21.79
N PRO A 248 -6.56 -55.00 -22.32
CA PRO A 248 -6.56 -54.69 -23.74
C PRO A 248 -5.19 -54.19 -24.21
N PRO A 249 -4.72 -54.61 -25.43
CA PRO A 249 -3.36 -54.30 -25.88
C PRO A 249 -2.99 -52.79 -25.81
N ASP A 250 -3.94 -51.92 -26.10
CA ASP A 250 -3.75 -50.47 -26.07
C ASP A 250 -3.62 -49.90 -24.65
N LEU A 251 -4.19 -50.55 -23.64
CA LEU A 251 -4.06 -50.21 -22.25
C LEU A 251 -2.80 -50.82 -21.64
N GLN A 252 -2.43 -52.05 -22.05
CA GLN A 252 -1.21 -52.70 -21.61
C GLN A 252 0.03 -51.89 -22.02
N GLU A 253 0.16 -51.54 -23.31
CA GLU A 253 1.27 -50.72 -23.83
C GLU A 253 1.43 -49.41 -23.05
N LEU A 254 0.32 -48.70 -22.80
CA LEU A 254 0.37 -47.45 -22.02
C LEU A 254 0.78 -47.69 -20.55
N ALA A 255 0.32 -48.78 -19.94
CA ALA A 255 0.66 -49.12 -18.55
C ALA A 255 2.16 -49.42 -18.41
N GLU A 256 2.72 -50.23 -19.32
CA GLU A 256 4.15 -50.56 -19.38
C GLU A 256 4.99 -49.31 -19.60
N LEU A 257 4.65 -48.45 -20.57
CA LEU A 257 5.33 -47.18 -20.83
C LEU A 257 5.32 -46.25 -19.62
N ARG A 258 4.23 -46.19 -18.87
CA ARG A 258 4.17 -45.32 -17.64
C ARG A 258 5.04 -45.87 -16.51
N LEU A 259 5.15 -47.20 -16.35
CA LEU A 259 6.02 -47.78 -15.33
C LEU A 259 7.50 -47.60 -15.67
N GLU A 260 7.85 -47.67 -16.95
CA GLU A 260 9.22 -47.43 -17.41
C GLU A 260 9.61 -45.95 -17.37
N ASN A 261 8.65 -45.05 -17.57
CA ASN A 261 8.87 -43.62 -17.70
C ASN A 261 7.91 -42.82 -16.81
N PRO A 262 8.07 -42.87 -15.50
CA PRO A 262 7.15 -42.21 -14.55
C PRO A 262 7.17 -40.69 -14.63
N GLU A 263 8.24 -40.07 -15.12
CA GLU A 263 8.44 -38.61 -15.23
C GLU A 263 7.81 -37.99 -16.49
N LEU A 264 7.53 -38.80 -17.54
CA LEU A 264 7.05 -38.27 -18.81
C LEU A 264 5.64 -37.69 -18.69
N SER A 265 5.39 -36.60 -19.40
CA SER A 265 4.07 -36.02 -19.55
C SER A 265 3.14 -36.88 -20.39
N LEU A 266 1.82 -36.67 -20.28
CA LEU A 266 0.84 -37.40 -21.11
C LEU A 266 1.06 -37.18 -22.61
N LYS A 267 1.64 -36.07 -23.04
CA LYS A 267 1.95 -35.79 -24.42
C LYS A 267 3.12 -36.67 -24.89
N GLU A 268 4.19 -36.66 -24.14
CA GLU A 268 5.38 -37.47 -24.44
C GLU A 268 5.08 -38.99 -24.46
N LEU A 269 4.29 -39.48 -23.50
CA LEU A 269 3.81 -40.85 -23.53
C LEU A 269 2.97 -41.14 -24.78
N GLY A 270 2.14 -40.21 -25.21
CA GLY A 270 1.32 -40.36 -26.42
C GLY A 270 2.15 -40.45 -27.70
N GLU A 271 3.32 -39.79 -27.73
CA GLU A 271 4.26 -39.85 -28.85
C GLU A 271 5.01 -41.19 -28.93
N LEU A 272 5.14 -41.92 -27.80
CA LEU A 272 5.79 -43.22 -27.71
C LEU A 272 4.85 -44.41 -28.02
N LEU A 273 3.53 -44.21 -28.02
CA LEU A 273 2.55 -45.26 -28.32
C LEU A 273 2.47 -45.58 -29.82
N HIS A 274 2.04 -46.82 -30.15
CA HIS A 274 1.89 -47.32 -31.53
C HIS A 274 0.42 -47.68 -31.84
N PRO A 275 -0.30 -46.93 -32.69
CA PRO A 275 0.10 -45.65 -33.30
C PRO A 275 0.16 -44.50 -32.27
N PRO A 276 0.93 -43.44 -32.53
CA PRO A 276 0.97 -42.28 -31.66
C PRO A 276 -0.40 -41.62 -31.49
N ILE A 277 -0.73 -41.20 -30.25
CA ILE A 277 -1.99 -40.54 -29.93
C ILE A 277 -1.77 -39.24 -29.16
N GLY A 278 -2.71 -38.30 -29.25
CA GLY A 278 -2.63 -37.06 -28.53
C GLY A 278 -2.89 -37.21 -27.02
N ARG A 279 -2.54 -36.13 -26.24
CA ARG A 279 -2.73 -36.08 -24.80
C ARG A 279 -4.13 -36.46 -24.32
N SER A 280 -5.18 -36.08 -25.07
CA SER A 280 -6.57 -36.43 -24.73
C SER A 280 -6.83 -37.94 -24.84
N GLY A 281 -6.27 -38.61 -25.86
CA GLY A 281 -6.36 -40.06 -26.02
C GLY A 281 -5.64 -40.81 -24.89
N VAL A 282 -4.44 -40.37 -24.51
CA VAL A 282 -3.70 -40.91 -23.37
C VAL A 282 -4.49 -40.75 -22.08
N ASN A 283 -5.04 -39.56 -21.84
CA ASN A 283 -5.85 -39.31 -20.65
C ASN A 283 -7.09 -40.23 -20.59
N HIS A 284 -7.75 -40.41 -21.70
CA HIS A 284 -8.90 -41.32 -21.76
C HIS A 284 -8.52 -42.78 -21.45
N ARG A 285 -7.36 -43.27 -21.94
CA ARG A 285 -6.84 -44.60 -21.61
C ARG A 285 -6.50 -44.71 -20.11
N PHE A 286 -5.87 -43.70 -19.50
CA PHE A 286 -5.64 -43.69 -18.05
C PHE A 286 -6.93 -43.66 -17.23
N GLN A 287 -7.98 -42.99 -17.69
CA GLN A 287 -9.29 -43.05 -17.03
C GLN A 287 -9.86 -44.50 -17.03
N LYS A 288 -9.70 -45.24 -18.11
CA LYS A 288 -10.11 -46.66 -18.15
C LYS A 288 -9.32 -47.53 -17.18
N LEU A 289 -7.98 -47.37 -17.13
CA LEU A 289 -7.12 -48.05 -16.14
C LEU A 289 -7.53 -47.70 -14.70
N SER A 290 -7.81 -46.44 -14.42
CA SER A 290 -8.28 -45.98 -13.11
C SER A 290 -9.63 -46.58 -12.71
N MET A 291 -10.58 -46.72 -13.65
CA MET A 291 -11.86 -47.39 -13.40
C MET A 291 -11.66 -48.88 -13.06
N MET A 292 -10.82 -49.60 -13.83
CA MET A 292 -10.51 -51.02 -13.56
C MET A 292 -9.81 -51.20 -12.20
N ALA A 293 -8.89 -50.33 -11.85
CA ALA A 293 -8.23 -50.36 -10.54
C ALA A 293 -9.21 -50.08 -9.37
N LYS A 294 -10.19 -49.20 -9.60
CA LYS A 294 -11.23 -48.88 -8.60
C LYS A 294 -12.16 -50.07 -8.36
N GLU A 295 -12.60 -50.74 -9.43
CA GLU A 295 -13.42 -51.96 -9.34
C GLU A 295 -12.73 -53.05 -8.53
N LEU A 296 -11.41 -53.25 -8.72
CA LEU A 296 -10.63 -54.20 -7.93
C LEU A 296 -10.55 -53.84 -6.44
N ARG A 297 -10.42 -52.56 -6.10
CA ARG A 297 -10.42 -52.12 -4.71
C ARG A 297 -11.76 -52.35 -4.02
N GLU A 298 -12.86 -52.14 -4.73
CA GLU A 298 -14.23 -52.34 -4.20
C GLU A 298 -14.54 -53.86 -3.96
N HIS A 299 -14.06 -54.75 -4.84
CA HIS A 299 -14.25 -56.21 -4.66
C HIS A 299 -13.43 -56.76 -3.49
N VAL A 300 -12.23 -56.25 -3.24
CA VAL A 300 -11.39 -56.69 -2.10
C VAL A 300 -11.97 -56.20 -0.75
N GLY A 301 -12.77 -55.09 -0.75
CA GLY A 301 -13.43 -54.57 0.45
C GLY A 301 -14.70 -55.34 0.87
N THR A 302 -15.25 -56.22 0.00
CA THR A 302 -16.49 -56.99 0.27
C THR A 302 -16.21 -58.43 0.76
N GLU A 303 -14.94 -58.87 0.81
CA GLU A 303 -14.54 -60.18 1.31
C GLU A 303 -13.96 -60.17 2.74
N LYS A 304 -14.24 -59.13 3.52
CA LYS A 304 -13.93 -59.02 4.96
C LYS A 304 -15.25 -58.93 5.79
#